data_5009964d61740b10e33e4eda8f1a6df1
#
_entry.id   5009964d61740b10e33e4eda8f1a6df1
#
_cell.length_a   1.000
_cell.length_b   1.000
_cell.length_c   1.000
_cell.angle_alpha   90.00
_cell.angle_beta   90.00
_cell.angle_gamma   90.00
#
_symmetry.space_group_name_H-M   'P 1'
#
loop_
_entity.id
_entity.type
_entity.pdbx_description
1 polymer ?
#
loop_
_entity_poly.entity_id
_entity_poly.type
_entity_poly.pdbx_seq_one_letter_code
_entity_poly.pdbx_strand_id
1 'polypeptide(L)'
;MGDYAASGGYYISCVADEIVAQPSTLTGSIGIYGMIPNVSKVADKLGFDFDGVQTNRLSDMETNMLFEGMNTEERALMQGYVNRGYELFVQRCADGRQMTPDAIKAIAEGRVWLGSLAKEKGLVDRLGGLDDAVAVAVEKAGLSEYRVVSYPEKKDFMTRLLEEMSVSAAIDHYMKQSMGEEYKMFQQIKTVAEKPSLQAIMPVYFTIK
;
A
#
# COMPACT_ATOMS: atom_id res chain seq x y z
N MET A 1 -16.76 3.70 -0.38
CA MET A 1 -15.76 2.83 -1.03
C MET A 1 -15.99 2.92 -2.53
N GLY A 2 -14.90 3.01 -3.34
CA GLY A 2 -14.98 2.94 -4.80
C GLY A 2 -14.97 1.48 -5.30
N ASP A 3 -14.30 1.24 -6.44
CA ASP A 3 -14.24 -0.11 -7.03
C ASP A 3 -13.54 -1.12 -6.11
N TYR A 4 -12.51 -0.65 -5.40
CA TYR A 4 -11.69 -1.47 -4.49
C TYR A 4 -11.50 -0.77 -3.16
N ALA A 5 -11.73 -1.50 -2.08
CA ALA A 5 -11.35 -1.13 -0.71
C ALA A 5 -11.06 -2.40 0.10
N ALA A 6 -10.03 -3.13 -0.32
CA ALA A 6 -9.63 -4.41 0.25
C ALA A 6 -8.29 -4.33 0.99
N SER A 7 -8.00 -5.28 1.86
CA SER A 7 -6.76 -5.36 2.64
C SER A 7 -6.50 -4.06 3.41
N GLY A 8 -5.40 -3.34 3.13
CA GLY A 8 -5.12 -2.03 3.71
C GLY A 8 -6.24 -1.01 3.50
N GLY A 9 -6.96 -1.06 2.37
CA GLY A 9 -8.14 -0.22 2.12
C GLY A 9 -9.29 -0.52 3.09
N TYR A 10 -9.51 -1.79 3.42
CA TYR A 10 -10.48 -2.17 4.44
C TYR A 10 -9.97 -1.85 5.86
N TYR A 11 -8.68 -2.03 6.12
CA TYR A 11 -8.05 -1.69 7.39
C TYR A 11 -8.31 -0.24 7.82
N ILE A 12 -8.14 0.72 6.91
CA ILE A 12 -8.41 2.13 7.20
C ILE A 12 -9.90 2.47 7.26
N SER A 13 -10.76 1.67 6.61
CA SER A 13 -12.20 1.91 6.55
C SER A 13 -12.97 1.26 7.70
N CYS A 14 -12.47 0.17 8.28
CA CYS A 14 -13.23 -0.65 9.23
C CYS A 14 -13.66 0.09 10.50
N VAL A 15 -12.99 1.17 10.86
CA VAL A 15 -13.27 2.00 12.04
C VAL A 15 -14.16 3.21 11.73
N ALA A 16 -14.62 3.37 10.47
CA ALA A 16 -15.54 4.45 10.12
C ALA A 16 -16.91 4.22 10.76
N ASP A 17 -17.59 5.32 11.14
CA ASP A 17 -18.95 5.28 11.71
C ASP A 17 -19.96 4.64 10.75
N GLU A 18 -19.74 4.79 9.45
CA GLU A 18 -20.56 4.17 8.42
C GLU A 18 -19.77 3.95 7.13
N ILE A 19 -19.89 2.76 6.58
CA ILE A 19 -19.23 2.35 5.36
C ILE A 19 -20.28 2.20 4.25
N VAL A 20 -20.12 3.01 3.21
CA VAL A 20 -20.95 2.93 1.99
C VAL A 20 -20.12 2.32 0.86
N ALA A 21 -20.64 1.29 0.20
CA ALA A 21 -20.00 0.61 -0.91
C ALA A 21 -20.99 0.33 -2.05
N GLN A 22 -20.51 0.30 -3.29
CA GLN A 22 -21.35 -0.17 -4.38
C GLN A 22 -21.52 -1.71 -4.31
N PRO A 23 -22.59 -2.27 -4.87
CA PRO A 23 -22.80 -3.73 -4.84
C PRO A 23 -21.64 -4.53 -5.43
N SER A 24 -20.92 -3.95 -6.43
CA SER A 24 -19.78 -4.54 -7.11
C SER A 24 -18.42 -4.20 -6.50
N THR A 25 -18.35 -3.35 -5.49
CA THR A 25 -17.11 -3.02 -4.79
C THR A 25 -16.40 -4.28 -4.31
N LEU A 26 -15.13 -4.45 -4.61
CA LEU A 26 -14.30 -5.50 -4.04
C LEU A 26 -13.71 -5.02 -2.71
N THR A 27 -14.05 -5.72 -1.62
CA THR A 27 -13.65 -5.36 -0.25
C THR A 27 -13.29 -6.59 0.59
N GLY A 28 -13.05 -6.40 1.89
CA GLY A 28 -12.57 -7.46 2.77
C GLY A 28 -11.08 -7.68 2.60
N SER A 29 -10.66 -8.88 2.16
CA SER A 29 -9.25 -9.27 2.12
C SER A 29 -8.54 -9.01 3.45
N ILE A 30 -9.23 -9.34 4.56
CA ILE A 30 -8.70 -9.22 5.92
C ILE A 30 -7.68 -10.32 6.12
N GLY A 31 -6.42 -10.00 5.91
CA GLY A 31 -5.33 -10.96 5.94
C GLY A 31 -3.99 -10.29 5.69
N ILE A 32 -2.93 -11.01 6.01
CA ILE A 32 -1.55 -10.59 5.73
C ILE A 32 -0.82 -11.74 5.07
N TYR A 33 -0.17 -11.46 3.98
CA TYR A 33 0.77 -12.37 3.34
C TYR A 33 1.98 -11.61 2.82
N GLY A 34 3.10 -12.30 2.68
CA GLY A 34 4.29 -11.78 2.02
C GLY A 34 4.78 -12.78 0.97
N MET A 35 5.23 -12.27 -0.16
CA MET A 35 5.92 -13.07 -1.17
C MET A 35 7.36 -12.59 -1.26
N ILE A 36 8.29 -13.47 -0.95
CA ILE A 36 9.71 -13.17 -0.96
C ILE A 36 10.33 -14.04 -2.06
N PRO A 37 10.77 -13.43 -3.18
CA PRO A 37 11.44 -14.18 -4.23
C PRO A 37 12.81 -14.66 -3.71
N ASN A 38 13.16 -15.90 -3.98
CA ASN A 38 14.50 -16.42 -3.74
C ASN A 38 15.18 -16.67 -5.08
N VAL A 39 16.30 -16.03 -5.32
CA VAL A 39 17.04 -16.09 -6.58
C VAL A 39 18.32 -16.93 -6.49
N SER A 40 18.61 -17.59 -5.37
CA SER A 40 19.83 -18.38 -5.13
C SER A 40 20.13 -19.33 -6.28
N LYS A 41 19.17 -20.16 -6.68
CA LYS A 41 19.36 -21.14 -7.76
C LYS A 41 19.66 -20.53 -9.13
N VAL A 42 19.21 -19.31 -9.37
CA VAL A 42 19.52 -18.57 -10.60
C VAL A 42 20.94 -18.02 -10.51
N ALA A 43 21.30 -17.45 -9.37
CA ALA A 43 22.63 -16.94 -9.07
C ALA A 43 23.69 -18.05 -9.20
N ASP A 44 23.47 -19.21 -8.60
CA ASP A 44 24.35 -20.39 -8.71
C ASP A 44 24.58 -20.79 -10.18
N LYS A 45 23.53 -20.85 -11.00
CA LYS A 45 23.64 -21.17 -12.41
C LYS A 45 24.42 -20.17 -13.23
N LEU A 46 24.44 -18.90 -12.79
CA LEU A 46 25.17 -17.82 -13.44
C LEU A 46 26.57 -17.64 -12.87
N GLY A 47 26.95 -18.40 -11.84
CA GLY A 47 28.25 -18.30 -11.17
C GLY A 47 28.40 -17.07 -10.29
N PHE A 48 27.29 -16.56 -9.72
CA PHE A 48 27.31 -15.49 -8.74
C PHE A 48 27.35 -16.07 -7.32
N ASP A 49 28.35 -15.68 -6.54
CA ASP A 49 28.44 -15.92 -5.12
C ASP A 49 28.12 -14.62 -4.36
N PHE A 50 27.39 -14.77 -3.26
CA PHE A 50 27.05 -13.66 -2.38
C PHE A 50 27.80 -13.84 -1.06
N ASP A 51 28.42 -12.78 -0.58
CA ASP A 51 29.10 -12.73 0.70
C ASP A 51 28.61 -11.52 1.49
N GLY A 52 28.62 -11.60 2.81
CA GLY A 52 28.09 -10.56 3.69
C GLY A 52 28.84 -10.47 5.01
N VAL A 53 28.79 -9.27 5.61
CA VAL A 53 29.31 -9.03 6.95
C VAL A 53 28.14 -8.85 7.91
N GLN A 54 28.00 -9.75 8.87
CA GLN A 54 26.99 -9.68 9.90
C GLN A 54 27.52 -8.95 11.15
N THR A 55 26.74 -8.00 11.66
CA THR A 55 27.01 -7.36 12.94
C THR A 55 26.34 -8.10 14.10
N ASN A 56 25.30 -8.88 13.81
CA ASN A 56 24.65 -9.80 14.71
C ASN A 56 23.92 -10.90 13.90
N ARG A 57 23.37 -11.89 14.60
CA ARG A 57 22.83 -13.14 14.05
C ARG A 57 21.70 -12.98 13.00
N LEU A 58 20.97 -11.88 12.97
CA LEU A 58 19.84 -11.65 12.06
C LEU A 58 19.97 -10.34 11.28
N SER A 59 21.15 -9.71 11.30
CA SER A 59 21.34 -8.39 10.66
C SER A 59 21.32 -8.43 9.13
N ASP A 60 21.50 -9.59 8.53
CA ASP A 60 21.53 -9.83 7.09
C ASP A 60 20.29 -10.58 6.58
N MET A 61 19.26 -10.72 7.41
CA MET A 61 18.06 -11.49 7.08
C MET A 61 17.44 -11.07 5.74
N GLU A 62 17.42 -9.78 5.40
CA GLU A 62 16.89 -9.30 4.12
C GLU A 62 17.69 -9.81 2.92
N THR A 63 19.01 -9.84 3.03
CA THR A 63 19.91 -10.38 2.01
C THR A 63 19.73 -11.89 1.89
N ASN A 64 19.71 -12.59 3.02
CA ASN A 64 19.54 -14.04 3.07
C ASN A 64 18.21 -14.47 2.45
N MET A 65 17.12 -13.76 2.74
CA MET A 65 15.81 -14.06 2.14
C MET A 65 15.85 -14.12 0.62
N LEU A 66 16.60 -13.21 -0.01
CA LEU A 66 16.68 -13.09 -1.47
C LEU A 66 17.68 -14.08 -2.09
N PHE A 67 18.86 -14.23 -1.49
CA PHE A 67 20.01 -14.87 -2.13
C PHE A 67 20.37 -16.26 -1.58
N GLU A 68 20.07 -16.54 -0.31
CA GLU A 68 20.38 -17.84 0.29
C GLU A 68 19.12 -18.62 0.71
N GLY A 69 18.05 -17.88 1.04
CA GLY A 69 16.81 -18.43 1.58
C GLY A 69 16.80 -18.35 3.12
N MET A 70 15.61 -18.13 3.64
CA MET A 70 15.40 -18.03 5.09
C MET A 70 15.74 -19.34 5.81
N ASN A 71 16.54 -19.25 6.84
CA ASN A 71 16.72 -20.34 7.79
C ASN A 71 15.46 -20.50 8.68
N THR A 72 15.48 -21.52 9.55
CA THR A 72 14.31 -21.85 10.41
C THR A 72 13.95 -20.72 11.36
N GLU A 73 14.94 -20.02 11.90
CA GLU A 73 14.73 -18.94 12.86
C GLU A 73 14.19 -17.68 12.17
N GLU A 74 14.76 -17.29 11.05
CA GLU A 74 14.29 -16.18 10.23
C GLU A 74 12.85 -16.39 9.77
N ARG A 75 12.54 -17.61 9.32
CA ARG A 75 11.18 -18.01 8.95
C ARG A 75 10.21 -17.91 10.13
N ALA A 76 10.62 -18.37 11.31
CA ALA A 76 9.80 -18.29 12.54
C ALA A 76 9.57 -16.83 12.94
N LEU A 77 10.58 -15.98 12.82
CA LEU A 77 10.47 -14.54 13.09
C LEU A 77 9.47 -13.85 12.12
N MET A 78 9.61 -14.12 10.82
CA MET A 78 8.69 -13.57 9.81
C MET A 78 7.26 -14.08 9.99
N GLN A 79 7.09 -15.38 10.28
CA GLN A 79 5.77 -15.93 10.58
C GLN A 79 5.17 -15.30 11.83
N GLY A 80 5.98 -15.06 12.86
CA GLY A 80 5.55 -14.35 14.06
C GLY A 80 5.11 -12.91 13.77
N TYR A 81 5.79 -12.21 12.86
CA TYR A 81 5.41 -10.88 12.41
C TYR A 81 4.06 -10.89 11.66
N VAL A 82 3.89 -11.80 10.72
CA VAL A 82 2.64 -11.99 9.96
C VAL A 82 1.48 -12.32 10.91
N ASN A 83 1.68 -13.23 11.84
CA ASN A 83 0.65 -13.63 12.79
C ASN A 83 0.20 -12.45 13.68
N ARG A 84 1.16 -11.70 14.24
CA ARG A 84 0.84 -10.50 15.04
C ARG A 84 0.10 -9.44 14.25
N GLY A 85 0.53 -9.21 13.01
CA GLY A 85 -0.14 -8.27 12.12
C GLY A 85 -1.56 -8.70 11.77
N TYR A 86 -1.77 -10.00 11.53
CA TYR A 86 -3.10 -10.55 11.28
C TYR A 86 -4.04 -10.40 12.50
N GLU A 87 -3.58 -10.77 13.68
CA GLU A 87 -4.38 -10.61 14.91
C GLU A 87 -4.70 -9.12 15.17
N LEU A 88 -3.77 -8.21 14.93
CA LEU A 88 -4.02 -6.78 15.02
C LEU A 88 -5.09 -6.33 14.02
N PHE A 89 -5.02 -6.80 12.78
CA PHE A 89 -6.02 -6.45 11.76
C PHE A 89 -7.41 -6.97 12.14
N VAL A 90 -7.50 -8.24 12.56
CA VAL A 90 -8.74 -8.84 13.06
C VAL A 90 -9.31 -8.03 14.22
N GLN A 91 -8.48 -7.65 15.19
CA GLN A 91 -8.92 -6.86 16.33
C GLN A 91 -9.46 -5.49 15.91
N ARG A 92 -8.77 -4.78 15.01
CA ARG A 92 -9.24 -3.49 14.50
C ARG A 92 -10.58 -3.59 13.76
N CYS A 93 -10.76 -4.67 12.99
CA CYS A 93 -12.05 -4.94 12.36
C CYS A 93 -13.14 -5.27 13.38
N ALA A 94 -12.83 -6.09 14.37
CA ALA A 94 -13.76 -6.46 15.44
C ALA A 94 -14.24 -5.22 16.21
N ASP A 95 -13.30 -4.36 16.61
CA ASP A 95 -13.61 -3.12 17.33
C ASP A 95 -14.46 -2.16 16.46
N GLY A 96 -14.04 -1.92 15.21
CA GLY A 96 -14.73 -0.98 14.34
C GLY A 96 -16.10 -1.47 13.85
N ARG A 97 -16.27 -2.79 13.67
CA ARG A 97 -17.54 -3.39 13.21
C ARG A 97 -18.43 -3.90 14.36
N GLN A 98 -17.99 -3.73 15.61
CA GLN A 98 -18.69 -4.23 16.81
C GLN A 98 -19.00 -5.74 16.72
N MET A 99 -18.03 -6.49 16.19
CA MET A 99 -18.09 -7.94 16.03
C MET A 99 -17.08 -8.62 16.95
N THR A 100 -17.27 -9.91 17.21
CA THR A 100 -16.23 -10.67 17.91
C THR A 100 -15.05 -10.98 16.97
N PRO A 101 -13.80 -11.09 17.48
CA PRO A 101 -12.66 -11.51 16.67
C PRO A 101 -12.89 -12.81 15.92
N ASP A 102 -13.57 -13.78 16.53
CA ASP A 102 -13.91 -15.06 15.90
C ASP A 102 -14.89 -14.90 14.73
N ALA A 103 -15.88 -14.01 14.86
CA ALA A 103 -16.79 -13.68 13.76
C ALA A 103 -16.05 -13.03 12.59
N ILE A 104 -15.09 -12.15 12.87
CA ILE A 104 -14.21 -11.59 11.82
C ILE A 104 -13.33 -12.69 11.20
N LYS A 105 -12.69 -13.54 12.00
CA LYS A 105 -11.85 -14.65 11.49
C LYS A 105 -12.65 -15.59 10.56
N ALA A 106 -13.91 -15.84 10.85
CA ALA A 106 -14.79 -16.68 10.03
C ALA A 106 -14.96 -16.16 8.59
N ILE A 107 -14.81 -14.85 8.36
CA ILE A 107 -14.94 -14.18 7.06
C ILE A 107 -13.66 -13.53 6.54
N ALA A 108 -12.55 -13.66 7.29
CA ALA A 108 -11.22 -13.12 7.02
C ALA A 108 -10.34 -14.08 6.19
N GLU A 109 -9.09 -14.27 6.56
CA GLU A 109 -8.09 -15.12 5.90
C GLU A 109 -7.85 -14.75 4.44
N GLY A 110 -7.85 -13.44 4.14
CA GLY A 110 -7.62 -12.92 2.80
C GLY A 110 -8.81 -13.07 1.84
N ARG A 111 -9.95 -13.58 2.29
CA ARG A 111 -11.14 -13.69 1.44
C ARG A 111 -11.64 -12.32 1.01
N VAL A 112 -11.93 -12.21 -0.29
CA VAL A 112 -12.46 -10.99 -0.93
C VAL A 112 -13.98 -11.15 -1.10
N TRP A 113 -14.71 -10.09 -0.83
CA TRP A 113 -16.16 -10.06 -0.91
C TRP A 113 -16.63 -8.94 -1.85
N LEU A 114 -17.69 -9.18 -2.59
CA LEU A 114 -18.43 -8.11 -3.25
C LEU A 114 -19.17 -7.27 -2.21
N GLY A 115 -19.36 -5.98 -2.47
CA GLY A 115 -20.04 -5.06 -1.55
C GLY A 115 -21.40 -5.56 -1.08
N SER A 116 -22.19 -6.20 -1.95
CA SER A 116 -23.45 -6.84 -1.59
C SER A 116 -23.27 -7.91 -0.50
N LEU A 117 -22.33 -8.84 -0.70
CA LEU A 117 -22.02 -9.89 0.27
C LEU A 117 -21.32 -9.35 1.53
N ALA A 118 -20.49 -8.32 1.38
CA ALA A 118 -19.84 -7.66 2.49
C ALA A 118 -20.85 -7.00 3.44
N LYS A 119 -21.93 -6.45 2.89
CA LYS A 119 -23.06 -5.93 3.69
C LYS A 119 -23.75 -7.05 4.49
N GLU A 120 -24.05 -8.17 3.86
CA GLU A 120 -24.65 -9.34 4.55
C GLU A 120 -23.77 -9.85 5.70
N LYS A 121 -22.45 -9.70 5.56
CA LYS A 121 -21.45 -10.13 6.55
C LYS A 121 -21.13 -9.06 7.61
N GLY A 122 -21.76 -7.90 7.55
CA GLY A 122 -21.52 -6.79 8.50
C GLY A 122 -20.23 -6.00 8.25
N LEU A 123 -19.56 -6.23 7.12
CA LEU A 123 -18.36 -5.48 6.74
C LEU A 123 -18.66 -4.12 6.09
N VAL A 124 -19.88 -3.93 5.59
CA VAL A 124 -20.40 -2.71 4.96
C VAL A 124 -21.77 -2.40 5.53
N ASP A 125 -22.09 -1.13 5.73
CA ASP A 125 -23.35 -0.69 6.34
C ASP A 125 -24.42 -0.42 5.29
N ARG A 126 -24.07 0.30 4.22
CA ARG A 126 -25.02 0.67 3.15
C ARG A 126 -24.45 0.37 1.76
N LEU A 127 -25.37 -0.01 0.86
CA LEU A 127 -25.04 -0.03 -0.57
C LEU A 127 -25.39 1.32 -1.17
N GLY A 128 -24.44 1.91 -1.92
CA GLY A 128 -24.60 3.21 -2.56
C GLY A 128 -23.31 3.73 -3.17
N GLY A 129 -23.39 4.87 -3.84
CA GLY A 129 -22.31 5.59 -4.45
C GLY A 129 -21.74 6.73 -3.58
N LEU A 130 -21.02 7.63 -4.24
CA LEU A 130 -20.43 8.80 -3.58
C LEU A 130 -21.52 9.76 -3.06
N ASP A 131 -22.57 9.97 -3.83
CA ASP A 131 -23.65 10.88 -3.45
C ASP A 131 -24.41 10.37 -2.21
N ASP A 132 -24.62 9.04 -2.12
CA ASP A 132 -25.20 8.42 -0.95
C ASP A 132 -24.30 8.58 0.28
N ALA A 133 -22.98 8.44 0.10
CA ALA A 133 -22.01 8.66 1.19
C ALA A 133 -21.99 10.12 1.66
N VAL A 134 -22.11 11.09 0.73
CA VAL A 134 -22.24 12.51 1.07
C VAL A 134 -23.55 12.76 1.85
N ALA A 135 -24.67 12.18 1.40
CA ALA A 135 -25.95 12.31 2.10
C ALA A 135 -25.87 11.77 3.53
N VAL A 136 -25.26 10.60 3.72
CA VAL A 136 -25.01 10.02 5.06
C VAL A 136 -24.16 10.94 5.93
N ALA A 137 -23.09 11.51 5.36
CA ALA A 137 -22.20 12.42 6.10
C ALA A 137 -22.95 13.71 6.52
N VAL A 138 -23.78 14.27 5.64
CA VAL A 138 -24.64 15.43 5.94
C VAL A 138 -25.64 15.12 7.04
N GLU A 139 -26.32 13.96 6.95
CA GLU A 139 -27.27 13.49 7.97
C GLU A 139 -26.59 13.36 9.35
N LYS A 140 -25.43 12.66 9.40
CA LYS A 140 -24.68 12.45 10.64
C LYS A 140 -24.15 13.75 11.25
N ALA A 141 -23.77 14.70 10.41
CA ALA A 141 -23.29 16.01 10.84
C ALA A 141 -24.42 16.99 11.21
N GLY A 142 -25.69 16.65 10.95
CA GLY A 142 -26.85 17.50 11.22
C GLY A 142 -26.84 18.81 10.43
N LEU A 143 -26.27 18.80 9.21
CA LEU A 143 -26.14 19.99 8.39
C LEU A 143 -27.38 20.24 7.56
N SER A 144 -27.92 21.48 7.58
CA SER A 144 -29.00 21.93 6.68
C SER A 144 -28.46 22.47 5.34
N GLU A 145 -27.24 22.98 5.36
CA GLU A 145 -26.53 23.50 4.17
C GLU A 145 -25.11 22.96 4.15
N TYR A 146 -24.62 22.57 2.99
CA TYR A 146 -23.25 22.07 2.84
C TYR A 146 -22.69 22.38 1.45
N ARG A 147 -21.38 22.34 1.34
CA ARG A 147 -20.64 22.43 0.08
C ARG A 147 -19.63 21.29 -0.01
N VAL A 148 -19.67 20.57 -1.13
CA VAL A 148 -18.68 19.54 -1.44
C VAL A 148 -17.44 20.20 -2.06
N VAL A 149 -16.27 19.94 -1.48
CA VAL A 149 -14.99 20.44 -1.98
C VAL A 149 -14.06 19.24 -2.20
N SER A 150 -13.41 19.22 -3.35
CA SER A 150 -12.46 18.16 -3.70
C SER A 150 -11.02 18.61 -3.40
N TYR A 151 -10.25 17.74 -2.75
CA TYR A 151 -8.81 17.93 -2.54
C TYR A 151 -8.02 16.74 -3.12
N PRO A 152 -6.85 16.97 -3.76
CA PRO A 152 -6.35 18.30 -4.16
C PRO A 152 -7.28 18.97 -5.18
N GLU A 153 -7.28 20.31 -5.20
CA GLU A 153 -8.07 21.04 -6.18
C GLU A 153 -7.70 20.59 -7.60
N LYS A 154 -8.73 20.29 -8.40
CA LYS A 154 -8.49 19.93 -9.80
C LYS A 154 -7.98 21.15 -10.52
N LYS A 155 -6.74 21.08 -11.00
CA LYS A 155 -6.20 22.10 -11.91
C LYS A 155 -7.10 22.16 -13.15
N ASP A 156 -7.41 23.36 -13.59
CA ASP A 156 -8.17 23.56 -14.81
C ASP A 156 -7.40 23.03 -16.05
N PHE A 157 -8.10 22.81 -17.13
CA PHE A 157 -7.51 22.27 -18.36
C PHE A 157 -6.36 23.14 -18.89
N MET A 158 -6.50 24.47 -18.81
CA MET A 158 -5.47 25.40 -19.29
C MET A 158 -4.21 25.35 -18.42
N THR A 159 -4.35 25.25 -17.11
CA THR A 159 -3.21 25.12 -16.20
C THR A 159 -2.45 23.80 -16.44
N ARG A 160 -3.18 22.70 -16.67
CA ARG A 160 -2.58 21.41 -17.04
C ARG A 160 -1.83 21.50 -18.37
N LEU A 161 -2.46 22.07 -19.38
CA LEU A 161 -1.88 22.22 -20.71
C LEU A 161 -0.61 23.09 -20.65
N LEU A 162 -0.63 24.19 -19.90
CA LEU A 162 0.52 25.07 -19.71
C LEU A 162 1.65 24.36 -18.94
N GLU A 163 1.34 23.55 -17.95
CA GLU A 163 2.33 22.73 -17.23
C GLU A 163 2.95 21.66 -18.14
N GLU A 164 2.14 20.98 -18.94
CA GLU A 164 2.61 19.98 -19.92
C GLU A 164 3.44 20.62 -21.05
N MET A 165 3.10 21.85 -21.45
CA MET A 165 3.85 22.63 -22.44
C MET A 165 5.02 23.42 -21.82
N SER A 166 5.23 23.34 -20.52
CA SER A 166 6.28 24.10 -19.86
C SER A 166 7.69 23.66 -20.30
N VAL A 167 8.59 24.61 -20.32
CA VAL A 167 10.01 24.36 -20.66
C VAL A 167 10.63 23.28 -19.77
N SER A 168 10.16 23.17 -18.52
CA SER A 168 10.59 22.12 -17.58
C SER A 168 10.17 20.71 -18.05
N ALA A 169 8.96 20.53 -18.57
CA ALA A 169 8.53 19.25 -19.12
C ALA A 169 9.31 18.85 -20.38
N ALA A 170 9.64 19.83 -21.23
CA ALA A 170 10.48 19.60 -22.40
C ALA A 170 11.91 19.25 -22.00
N ILE A 171 12.46 19.93 -21.01
CA ILE A 171 13.79 19.63 -20.45
C ILE A 171 13.80 18.23 -19.81
N ASP A 172 12.77 17.89 -19.00
CA ASP A 172 12.65 16.59 -18.37
C ASP A 172 12.54 15.45 -19.41
N HIS A 173 11.77 15.67 -20.46
CA HIS A 173 11.66 14.73 -21.57
C HIS A 173 12.99 14.54 -22.30
N TYR A 174 13.68 15.63 -22.62
CA TYR A 174 14.99 15.60 -23.27
C TYR A 174 16.05 14.93 -22.38
N MET A 175 16.09 15.27 -21.10
CA MET A 175 17.00 14.67 -20.12
C MET A 175 16.74 13.16 -19.97
N LYS A 176 15.48 12.73 -19.91
CA LYS A 176 15.12 11.32 -19.85
C LYS A 176 15.56 10.56 -21.11
N GLN A 177 15.44 11.17 -22.27
CA GLN A 177 15.84 10.56 -23.55
C GLN A 177 17.37 10.50 -23.72
N SER A 178 18.08 11.52 -23.26
CA SER A 178 19.55 11.63 -23.43
C SER A 178 20.32 10.90 -22.33
N MET A 179 19.81 10.83 -21.11
CA MET A 179 20.49 10.22 -19.96
C MET A 179 20.04 8.77 -19.68
N GLY A 180 18.93 8.29 -20.27
CA GLY A 180 18.49 6.90 -20.07
C GLY A 180 18.30 6.52 -18.60
N GLU A 181 18.98 5.47 -18.16
CA GLU A 181 18.87 4.99 -16.76
C GLU A 181 19.49 5.98 -15.75
N GLU A 182 20.50 6.76 -16.14
CA GLU A 182 21.12 7.78 -15.30
C GLU A 182 20.13 8.90 -14.91
N TYR A 183 19.08 9.12 -15.71
CA TYR A 183 18.02 10.06 -15.38
C TYR A 183 17.23 9.66 -14.12
N LYS A 184 17.02 8.37 -13.90
CA LYS A 184 16.35 7.88 -12.67
C LYS A 184 17.20 8.22 -11.44
N MET A 185 18.49 8.05 -11.53
CA MET A 185 19.44 8.38 -10.47
C MET A 185 19.47 9.89 -10.18
N PHE A 186 19.47 10.71 -11.23
CA PHE A 186 19.37 12.17 -11.11
C PHE A 186 18.06 12.60 -10.39
N GLN A 187 16.93 12.02 -10.75
CA GLN A 187 15.64 12.30 -10.10
C GLN A 187 15.62 11.88 -8.63
N GLN A 188 16.25 10.77 -8.29
CA GLN A 188 16.38 10.33 -6.89
C GLN A 188 17.22 11.31 -6.07
N ILE A 189 18.35 11.75 -6.61
CA ILE A 189 19.23 12.75 -5.96
C ILE A 189 18.46 14.07 -5.75
N LYS A 190 17.75 14.54 -6.77
CA LYS A 190 16.91 15.75 -6.68
C LYS A 190 15.85 15.62 -5.61
N THR A 191 15.12 14.49 -5.56
CA THR A 191 14.09 14.22 -4.54
C THR A 191 14.66 14.23 -3.12
N VAL A 192 15.89 13.74 -2.96
CA VAL A 192 16.59 13.75 -1.66
C VAL A 192 17.03 15.15 -1.27
N ALA A 193 17.54 15.92 -2.22
CA ALA A 193 18.00 17.30 -1.99
C ALA A 193 16.85 18.26 -1.62
N GLU A 194 15.63 17.99 -2.11
CA GLU A 194 14.44 18.81 -1.87
C GLU A 194 13.70 18.45 -0.58
N LYS A 195 14.02 17.33 0.08
CA LYS A 195 13.37 16.92 1.34
C LYS A 195 14.24 17.23 2.56
N PRO A 196 13.82 18.11 3.47
CA PRO A 196 14.58 18.50 4.67
C PRO A 196 14.48 17.47 5.79
N SER A 197 14.60 16.18 5.53
CA SER A 197 14.60 15.15 6.57
C SER A 197 15.89 14.33 6.53
N LEU A 198 16.42 14.02 7.73
CA LEU A 198 17.55 13.10 7.90
C LEU A 198 17.14 11.75 7.29
N GLN A 199 17.73 11.39 6.16
CA GLN A 199 17.55 10.08 5.53
C GLN A 199 18.91 9.37 5.52
N ALA A 200 18.92 8.14 6.01
CA ALA A 200 20.06 7.26 5.82
C ALA A 200 20.02 6.70 4.39
N ILE A 201 20.86 7.24 3.52
CA ILE A 201 20.95 6.80 2.11
C ILE A 201 22.31 6.16 1.94
N MET A 202 22.35 4.99 1.28
CA MET A 202 23.62 4.41 0.85
C MET A 202 24.31 5.33 -0.17
N PRO A 203 25.57 5.73 0.07
CA PRO A 203 26.25 6.70 -0.77
C PRO A 203 26.76 6.12 -2.10
N VAL A 204 26.54 4.84 -2.36
CA VAL A 204 27.08 4.14 -3.53
C VAL A 204 26.00 3.29 -4.18
N TYR A 205 25.79 3.52 -5.47
CA TYR A 205 24.95 2.69 -6.33
C TYR A 205 25.84 1.85 -7.22
N PHE A 206 25.66 0.54 -7.19
CA PHE A 206 26.37 -0.38 -8.08
C PHE A 206 25.53 -0.60 -9.34
N THR A 207 26.08 -0.25 -10.50
CA THR A 207 25.52 -0.65 -11.78
C THR A 207 26.34 -1.82 -12.31
N ILE A 208 25.74 -3.00 -12.32
CA ILE A 208 26.32 -4.16 -12.99
C ILE A 208 26.03 -4.02 -14.49
N LYS A 209 27.08 -3.88 -15.28
CA LYS A 209 26.99 -3.87 -16.75
C LYS A 209 27.02 -5.28 -17.32
#